data_d84b8c53a35cf7d61def3cb8bf258986
#
_entry.id   d84b8c53a35cf7d61def3cb8bf258986
#
_cell.length_a   1.000
_cell.length_b   1.000
_cell.length_c   1.000
_cell.angle_alpha   90.00
_cell.angle_beta   90.00
_cell.angle_gamma   90.00
#
_symmetry.space_group_name_H-M   'P 1'
#
loop_
_entity.id
_entity.type
_entity.pdbx_description
1 polymer ?
#
loop_
_entity_poly.entity_id
_entity_poly.type
_entity_poly.pdbx_seq_one_letter_code
_entity_poly.pdbx_strand_id
1 'polypeptide(L)'
;MDKLLALPFLIAYFFTCVLLGNAVATITSCTQTPYPDVCNHFMGNGVNVATLSLALDQTRFSFRDLAIQVTLNQAVQAHHLVFTMDLTSFNERAKLAWCDCLELYQDTISHLNRSKSTNSPLDAQTWLSAAIANHQTCQNGIIDFNLASHLQTLPPMLTNFSKLISNSLAINKPTFSVTTNQVGNRRLLANGFPTWFSGADRKLLQKIGAPLNADIVMAQDGSGNFKTISEAVAAAGGGKRTIIHVKAGVYNENADIQRSARNIMLIGDGIGVTIITGNKNAQTTTTFRTATFAVVGDGFIALFYRCSFKGYQDTLYVYSQRQFYRDCDIYGTVDFIFGDAVTIFQNCNIYIRRPMSGQMNTVTAQARTDPNENTGIIVHNSRVTAASDLRAVQGSFKNYLGQPWQKYSRTVFMKTGLDGLIEAEGWLPWSGNFALNSLYYAEHMNTGTGASRGERVKWGGYHVIDATEAEKFTIGNFLTGNAWIPGSGVPFDARL
;
A
#
# COMPACT_ATOMS: atom_id res chain seq x y z
N MET A 1 40.49 51.98 26.23
CA MET A 1 39.25 52.07 25.44
C MET A 1 39.43 51.27 24.19
N ASP A 2 39.23 49.94 24.22
CA ASP A 2 39.23 49.05 23.02
C ASP A 2 38.85 47.64 23.43
N LYS A 3 37.57 47.40 23.80
CA LYS A 3 37.01 46.07 24.04
C LYS A 3 35.51 45.97 23.75
N LEU A 4 34.99 46.70 22.79
CA LEU A 4 33.53 46.73 22.56
C LEU A 4 33.07 46.63 21.07
N LEU A 5 33.95 46.13 20.17
CA LEU A 5 33.61 46.03 18.74
C LEU A 5 33.65 44.59 18.13
N ALA A 6 33.91 43.56 18.95
CA ALA A 6 33.99 42.16 18.44
C ALA A 6 32.72 41.31 18.63
N LEU A 7 31.72 41.80 19.39
CA LEU A 7 30.53 40.99 19.72
C LEU A 7 29.41 40.95 18.67
N PRO A 8 29.19 41.94 17.80
CA PRO A 8 28.11 41.85 16.80
C PRO A 8 28.43 40.96 15.60
N PHE A 9 29.72 40.73 15.29
CA PHE A 9 30.09 39.87 14.12
C PHE A 9 29.99 38.36 14.39
N LEU A 10 30.16 37.92 15.61
CA LEU A 10 30.03 36.50 16.01
C LEU A 10 28.54 36.06 16.08
N ILE A 11 27.63 36.95 16.43
CA ILE A 11 26.17 36.66 16.47
C ILE A 11 25.59 36.59 15.05
N ALA A 12 26.08 37.41 14.10
CA ALA A 12 25.66 37.39 12.72
C ALA A 12 26.11 36.06 12.00
N TYR A 13 27.28 35.52 12.34
CA TYR A 13 27.76 34.25 11.77
C TYR A 13 27.04 33.02 12.31
N PHE A 14 26.54 33.05 13.55
CA PHE A 14 25.75 31.96 14.11
C PHE A 14 24.30 31.96 13.60
N PHE A 15 23.74 33.10 13.22
CA PHE A 15 22.38 33.17 12.67
C PHE A 15 22.29 32.82 11.19
N THR A 16 23.36 32.92 10.42
CA THR A 16 23.37 32.51 9.00
C THR A 16 23.61 31.02 8.79
N CYS A 17 24.11 30.28 9.78
CA CYS A 17 24.29 28.81 9.70
C CYS A 17 23.05 28.00 10.09
N VAL A 18 21.99 28.59 10.66
CA VAL A 18 20.79 27.85 11.11
C VAL A 18 19.65 27.89 10.09
N LEU A 19 19.79 28.62 8.98
CA LEU A 19 18.77 28.70 7.91
C LEU A 19 19.06 27.91 6.63
N LEU A 20 20.10 27.07 6.63
CA LEU A 20 20.27 26.05 5.61
C LEU A 20 19.42 24.83 5.99
N GLY A 21 18.12 25.00 6.01
CA GLY A 21 17.19 23.86 5.90
C GLY A 21 17.58 23.08 4.65
N ASN A 22 17.83 21.79 4.81
CA ASN A 22 18.10 20.85 3.73
C ASN A 22 17.00 20.98 2.66
N ALA A 23 17.17 21.89 1.70
CA ALA A 23 16.39 21.88 0.48
C ALA A 23 16.75 20.54 -0.22
N VAL A 24 15.88 19.58 -0.18
CA VAL A 24 16.02 18.36 -0.96
C VAL A 24 16.11 18.81 -2.42
N ALA A 25 17.27 18.64 -3.02
CA ALA A 25 17.51 19.07 -4.40
C ALA A 25 16.55 18.30 -5.32
N THR A 26 15.72 19.03 -6.04
CA THR A 26 14.85 18.46 -7.07
C THR A 26 15.72 17.84 -8.17
N ILE A 27 15.46 16.59 -8.54
CA ILE A 27 16.15 15.91 -9.65
C ILE A 27 15.69 16.56 -10.96
N THR A 28 16.65 17.14 -11.70
CA THR A 28 16.42 17.86 -12.96
C THR A 28 17.20 17.30 -14.14
N SER A 29 18.04 16.29 -13.92
CA SER A 29 18.84 15.64 -14.94
C SER A 29 18.98 14.14 -14.72
N CYS A 30 19.26 13.40 -15.77
CA CYS A 30 19.47 11.95 -15.70
C CYS A 30 20.63 11.54 -14.81
N THR A 31 21.67 12.36 -14.68
CA THR A 31 22.84 12.07 -13.83
C THR A 31 22.50 11.98 -12.34
N GLN A 32 21.37 12.54 -11.93
CA GLN A 32 20.88 12.53 -10.55
C GLN A 32 19.91 11.39 -10.24
N THR A 33 19.53 10.60 -11.25
CA THR A 33 18.57 9.49 -11.10
C THR A 33 19.25 8.22 -10.62
N PRO A 34 18.51 7.26 -10.01
CA PRO A 34 19.08 5.96 -9.60
C PRO A 34 19.72 5.16 -10.75
N TYR A 35 19.21 5.31 -11.98
CA TYR A 35 19.70 4.62 -13.18
C TYR A 35 19.98 5.62 -14.30
N PRO A 36 21.13 6.35 -14.26
CA PRO A 36 21.46 7.40 -15.20
C PRO A 36 21.54 6.94 -16.66
N ASP A 37 22.13 5.76 -16.90
CA ASP A 37 22.30 5.21 -18.25
C ASP A 37 20.94 4.91 -18.91
N VAL A 38 20.02 4.32 -18.16
CA VAL A 38 18.65 4.04 -18.64
C VAL A 38 17.90 5.35 -18.88
N CYS A 39 18.03 6.33 -17.99
CA CYS A 39 17.45 7.65 -18.17
C CYS A 39 17.99 8.30 -19.45
N ASN A 40 19.30 8.35 -19.65
CA ASN A 40 19.93 8.93 -20.84
C ASN A 40 19.53 8.21 -22.13
N HIS A 41 19.46 6.88 -22.11
CA HIS A 41 19.04 6.08 -23.27
C HIS A 41 17.64 6.45 -23.73
N PHE A 42 16.68 6.54 -22.82
CA PHE A 42 15.27 6.76 -23.17
C PHE A 42 14.86 8.23 -23.25
N MET A 43 15.55 9.12 -22.56
CA MET A 43 15.24 10.55 -22.52
C MET A 43 16.27 11.42 -23.31
N GLY A 44 17.52 10.92 -23.52
CA GLY A 44 18.61 11.66 -24.17
C GLY A 44 18.78 11.39 -25.65
N ASN A 45 18.59 10.15 -26.13
CA ASN A 45 18.97 9.73 -27.49
C ASN A 45 17.78 9.37 -28.42
N GLY A 46 16.55 9.43 -28.00
CA GLY A 46 15.47 8.84 -28.81
C GLY A 46 14.20 9.65 -28.95
N VAL A 47 13.97 10.59 -28.09
CA VAL A 47 12.87 11.53 -28.25
C VAL A 47 13.46 12.78 -28.89
N ASN A 48 13.32 12.88 -30.21
CA ASN A 48 13.54 14.15 -30.88
C ASN A 48 12.54 15.12 -30.26
N VAL A 49 12.99 15.92 -29.28
CA VAL A 49 12.19 16.95 -28.59
C VAL A 49 11.53 17.84 -29.65
N ALA A 50 12.15 17.96 -30.84
CA ALA A 50 11.60 18.63 -32.00
C ALA A 50 10.36 17.93 -32.60
N THR A 51 10.26 16.61 -32.61
CA THR A 51 9.06 15.91 -33.14
C THR A 51 7.89 15.88 -32.11
N LEU A 52 8.19 15.92 -30.82
CA LEU A 52 7.15 16.11 -29.81
C LEU A 52 6.68 17.57 -29.68
N SER A 53 7.58 18.52 -29.93
CA SER A 53 7.27 19.97 -29.94
C SER A 53 6.48 20.43 -31.16
N LEU A 54 6.48 19.69 -32.26
CA LEU A 54 5.68 19.96 -33.45
C LEU A 54 4.23 19.47 -33.36
N ALA A 55 3.92 18.58 -32.41
CA ALA A 55 2.59 18.00 -32.24
C ALA A 55 1.78 18.59 -31.08
N LEU A 56 2.38 19.38 -30.20
CA LEU A 56 1.73 19.93 -29.00
C LEU A 56 2.22 21.36 -28.76
N ASP A 57 1.24 22.25 -28.68
CA ASP A 57 1.36 23.66 -28.32
C ASP A 57 2.40 23.89 -27.20
N GLN A 58 3.20 24.95 -27.27
CA GLN A 58 4.41 25.28 -26.51
C GLN A 58 4.28 25.35 -24.97
N THR A 59 3.68 24.36 -24.33
CA THR A 59 3.67 24.25 -22.88
C THR A 59 4.88 23.43 -22.42
N ARG A 60 5.73 24.01 -21.59
CA ARG A 60 6.96 23.45 -21.03
C ARG A 60 6.67 22.13 -20.33
N PHE A 61 6.97 20.99 -20.96
CA PHE A 61 7.02 19.70 -20.27
C PHE A 61 8.11 19.75 -19.19
N SER A 62 7.74 19.44 -17.96
CA SER A 62 8.71 19.29 -16.88
C SER A 62 9.53 18.02 -17.07
N PHE A 63 10.76 17.98 -16.53
CA PHE A 63 11.59 16.75 -16.52
C PHE A 63 10.85 15.56 -15.93
N ARG A 64 10.02 15.81 -14.89
CA ARG A 64 9.12 14.83 -14.29
C ARG A 64 8.10 14.27 -15.31
N ASP A 65 7.45 15.13 -16.05
CA ASP A 65 6.40 14.71 -16.98
C ASP A 65 6.99 13.90 -18.13
N LEU A 66 8.19 14.26 -18.58
CA LEU A 66 8.91 13.49 -19.57
C LEU A 66 9.29 12.10 -19.06
N ALA A 67 9.82 11.99 -17.83
CA ALA A 67 10.16 10.71 -17.21
C ALA A 67 8.95 9.79 -17.09
N ILE A 68 7.81 10.32 -16.61
CA ILE A 68 6.55 9.56 -16.50
C ILE A 68 6.04 9.17 -17.90
N GLN A 69 6.13 10.04 -18.91
CA GLN A 69 5.69 9.74 -20.28
C GLN A 69 6.52 8.62 -20.91
N VAL A 70 7.84 8.65 -20.74
CA VAL A 70 8.73 7.59 -21.22
C VAL A 70 8.40 6.26 -20.55
N THR A 71 8.20 6.29 -19.23
CA THR A 71 7.79 5.10 -18.45
C THR A 71 6.44 4.56 -18.93
N LEU A 72 5.47 5.42 -19.21
CA LEU A 72 4.16 5.06 -19.76
C LEU A 72 4.29 4.37 -21.13
N ASN A 73 5.12 4.91 -22.03
CA ASN A 73 5.36 4.31 -23.34
C ASN A 73 5.93 2.88 -23.20
N GLN A 74 6.84 2.67 -22.25
CA GLN A 74 7.38 1.34 -21.97
C GLN A 74 6.34 0.40 -21.34
N ALA A 75 5.43 0.90 -20.50
CA ALA A 75 4.31 0.11 -19.98
C ALA A 75 3.39 -0.38 -21.11
N VAL A 76 3.07 0.49 -22.07
CA VAL A 76 2.26 0.13 -23.24
C VAL A 76 2.96 -0.94 -24.10
N GLN A 77 4.26 -0.83 -24.29
CA GLN A 77 5.05 -1.83 -25.00
C GLN A 77 5.08 -3.17 -24.25
N ALA A 78 5.26 -3.15 -22.91
CA ALA A 78 5.24 -4.35 -22.08
C ALA A 78 3.88 -5.05 -22.17
N HIS A 79 2.77 -4.30 -22.04
CA HIS A 79 1.43 -4.83 -22.21
C HIS A 79 1.23 -5.47 -23.60
N HIS A 80 1.67 -4.80 -24.66
CA HIS A 80 1.54 -5.32 -26.02
C HIS A 80 2.33 -6.61 -26.22
N LEU A 81 3.55 -6.70 -25.70
CA LEU A 81 4.36 -7.91 -25.79
C LEU A 81 3.71 -9.09 -25.06
N VAL A 82 3.20 -8.85 -23.84
CA VAL A 82 2.48 -9.90 -23.10
C VAL A 82 1.21 -10.31 -23.85
N PHE A 83 0.49 -9.37 -24.46
CA PHE A 83 -0.73 -9.64 -25.24
C PHE A 83 -0.46 -10.49 -26.48
N THR A 84 0.69 -10.31 -27.14
CA THR A 84 1.04 -11.02 -28.39
C THR A 84 1.78 -12.32 -28.17
N MET A 85 1.93 -12.79 -26.91
CA MET A 85 2.60 -14.06 -26.61
C MET A 85 1.85 -15.26 -27.17
N ASP A 86 2.61 -16.22 -27.73
CA ASP A 86 2.05 -17.52 -28.11
C ASP A 86 1.80 -18.39 -26.86
N LEU A 87 0.55 -18.74 -26.63
CA LEU A 87 0.11 -19.52 -25.47
C LEU A 87 -0.01 -21.02 -25.73
N THR A 88 0.35 -21.49 -26.93
CA THR A 88 0.16 -22.90 -27.34
C THR A 88 0.95 -23.88 -26.45
N SER A 89 2.09 -23.45 -25.90
CA SER A 89 2.95 -24.24 -24.99
C SER A 89 2.61 -24.02 -23.50
N PHE A 90 1.65 -23.14 -23.16
CA PHE A 90 1.33 -22.80 -21.78
C PHE A 90 0.35 -23.81 -21.18
N ASN A 91 0.69 -24.34 -20.00
CA ASN A 91 -0.28 -25.04 -19.15
C ASN A 91 -1.25 -24.03 -18.49
N GLU A 92 -2.31 -24.52 -17.85
CA GLU A 92 -3.35 -23.65 -17.26
C GLU A 92 -2.81 -22.67 -16.21
N ARG A 93 -1.83 -23.06 -15.40
CA ARG A 93 -1.19 -22.18 -14.41
C ARG A 93 -0.36 -21.07 -15.08
N ALA A 94 0.35 -21.41 -16.14
CA ALA A 94 1.08 -20.45 -16.95
C ALA A 94 0.14 -19.42 -17.61
N LYS A 95 -1.02 -19.87 -18.11
CA LYS A 95 -2.04 -18.97 -18.64
C LYS A 95 -2.61 -18.02 -17.56
N LEU A 96 -2.77 -18.48 -16.31
CA LEU A 96 -3.19 -17.62 -15.22
C LEU A 96 -2.14 -16.52 -14.94
N ALA A 97 -0.85 -16.85 -14.86
CA ALA A 97 0.21 -15.86 -14.68
C ALA A 97 0.28 -14.87 -15.86
N TRP A 98 0.06 -15.34 -17.07
CA TRP A 98 -0.05 -14.49 -18.25
C TRP A 98 -1.25 -13.51 -18.16
N CYS A 99 -2.42 -14.01 -17.75
CA CYS A 99 -3.59 -13.16 -17.50
C CYS A 99 -3.33 -12.12 -16.43
N ASP A 100 -2.66 -12.50 -15.33
CA ASP A 100 -2.26 -11.57 -14.27
C ASP A 100 -1.37 -10.46 -14.83
N CYS A 101 -0.36 -10.79 -15.63
CA CYS A 101 0.52 -9.79 -16.24
C CYS A 101 -0.22 -8.82 -17.15
N LEU A 102 -1.19 -9.30 -17.97
CA LEU A 102 -2.01 -8.42 -18.80
C LEU A 102 -2.81 -7.42 -17.96
N GLU A 103 -3.49 -7.90 -16.94
CA GLU A 103 -4.28 -7.08 -16.03
C GLU A 103 -3.40 -6.06 -15.31
N LEU A 104 -2.26 -6.50 -14.75
CA LEU A 104 -1.31 -5.69 -14.00
C LEU A 104 -0.65 -4.59 -14.87
N TYR A 105 -0.30 -4.88 -16.13
CA TYR A 105 0.21 -3.84 -17.03
C TYR A 105 -0.86 -2.86 -17.49
N GLN A 106 -2.11 -3.31 -17.67
CA GLN A 106 -3.22 -2.40 -17.92
C GLN A 106 -3.44 -1.45 -16.75
N ASP A 107 -3.33 -1.94 -15.51
CA ASP A 107 -3.39 -1.12 -14.29
C ASP A 107 -2.22 -0.15 -14.20
N THR A 108 -1.02 -0.62 -14.53
CA THR A 108 0.18 0.21 -14.57
C THR A 108 0.03 1.39 -15.54
N ILE A 109 -0.52 1.15 -16.73
CA ILE A 109 -0.81 2.22 -17.70
C ILE A 109 -1.80 3.24 -17.12
N SER A 110 -2.85 2.79 -16.43
CA SER A 110 -3.81 3.66 -15.75
C SER A 110 -3.13 4.49 -14.65
N HIS A 111 -2.32 3.88 -13.80
CA HIS A 111 -1.59 4.55 -12.73
C HIS A 111 -0.59 5.60 -13.24
N LEU A 112 0.14 5.29 -14.29
CA LEU A 112 1.09 6.22 -14.91
C LEU A 112 0.37 7.42 -15.55
N ASN A 113 -0.76 7.21 -16.21
CA ASN A 113 -1.59 8.29 -16.74
C ASN A 113 -2.11 9.21 -15.62
N ARG A 114 -2.59 8.64 -14.51
CA ARG A 114 -3.03 9.40 -13.33
C ARG A 114 -1.86 10.16 -12.70
N SER A 115 -0.67 9.54 -12.62
CA SER A 115 0.54 10.18 -12.09
C SER A 115 0.96 11.41 -12.91
N LYS A 116 0.79 11.36 -14.23
CA LYS A 116 1.05 12.47 -15.12
C LYS A 116 0.03 13.59 -14.97
N SER A 117 -1.25 13.25 -14.79
CA SER A 117 -2.37 14.20 -14.79
C SER A 117 -2.59 14.92 -13.46
N THR A 118 -1.95 14.48 -12.37
CA THR A 118 -2.16 15.05 -11.03
C THR A 118 -1.20 16.16 -10.70
N ASN A 119 -1.72 17.18 -10.00
CA ASN A 119 -0.91 18.23 -9.36
C ASN A 119 -0.45 17.85 -7.95
N SER A 120 -0.83 16.67 -7.44
CA SER A 120 -0.44 16.15 -6.12
C SER A 120 0.78 15.22 -6.24
N PRO A 121 1.99 15.62 -5.80
CA PRO A 121 3.15 14.75 -5.84
C PRO A 121 2.99 13.49 -4.98
N LEU A 122 2.23 13.56 -3.88
CA LEU A 122 1.96 12.42 -3.00
C LEU A 122 1.05 11.39 -3.66
N ASP A 123 0.05 11.82 -4.43
CA ASP A 123 -0.81 10.91 -5.18
C ASP A 123 -0.03 10.27 -6.31
N ALA A 124 0.75 11.05 -7.06
CA ALA A 124 1.64 10.52 -8.09
C ALA A 124 2.61 9.48 -7.51
N GLN A 125 3.21 9.74 -6.32
CA GLN A 125 4.11 8.77 -5.68
C GLN A 125 3.41 7.46 -5.37
N THR A 126 2.17 7.53 -4.89
CA THR A 126 1.36 6.33 -4.59
C THR A 126 1.05 5.52 -5.85
N TRP A 127 0.71 6.17 -6.96
CA TRP A 127 0.43 5.47 -8.22
C TRP A 127 1.70 4.94 -8.90
N LEU A 128 2.81 5.65 -8.80
CA LEU A 128 4.12 5.14 -9.25
C LEU A 128 4.57 3.93 -8.41
N SER A 129 4.33 3.95 -7.09
CA SER A 129 4.58 2.79 -6.22
C SER A 129 3.66 1.61 -6.58
N ALA A 130 2.39 1.85 -6.90
CA ALA A 130 1.51 0.79 -7.39
C ALA A 130 1.96 0.23 -8.75
N ALA A 131 2.51 1.06 -9.63
CA ALA A 131 3.05 0.62 -10.92
C ALA A 131 4.24 -0.33 -10.77
N ILE A 132 5.17 -0.07 -9.82
CA ILE A 132 6.29 -0.97 -9.59
C ILE A 132 5.85 -2.26 -8.88
N ALA A 133 4.89 -2.19 -7.97
CA ALA A 133 4.28 -3.37 -7.34
C ALA A 133 3.61 -4.30 -8.38
N ASN A 134 2.87 -3.73 -9.34
CA ASN A 134 2.26 -4.48 -10.43
C ASN A 134 3.31 -5.18 -11.29
N HIS A 135 4.38 -4.47 -11.65
CA HIS A 135 5.49 -5.02 -12.43
C HIS A 135 6.17 -6.17 -11.69
N GLN A 136 6.45 -6.02 -10.39
CA GLN A 136 7.06 -7.05 -9.55
C GLN A 136 6.16 -8.29 -9.44
N THR A 137 4.86 -8.09 -9.27
CA THR A 137 3.88 -9.20 -9.19
C THR A 137 3.82 -9.98 -10.48
N CYS A 138 3.82 -9.32 -11.64
CA CYS A 138 3.91 -9.99 -12.94
C CYS A 138 5.22 -10.79 -13.06
N GLN A 139 6.38 -10.21 -12.68
CA GLN A 139 7.66 -10.93 -12.70
C GLN A 139 7.65 -12.16 -11.79
N ASN A 140 7.12 -12.04 -10.58
CA ASN A 140 7.01 -13.16 -9.63
C ASN A 140 6.17 -14.31 -10.24
N GLY A 141 5.02 -14.01 -10.82
CA GLY A 141 4.18 -15.01 -11.48
C GLY A 141 4.90 -15.72 -12.63
N ILE A 142 5.70 -15.01 -13.40
CA ILE A 142 6.53 -15.58 -14.48
C ILE A 142 7.60 -16.52 -13.93
N ILE A 143 8.28 -16.14 -12.85
CA ILE A 143 9.34 -16.92 -12.21
C ILE A 143 8.75 -18.17 -11.55
N ASP A 144 7.69 -18.03 -10.77
CA ASP A 144 7.05 -19.11 -9.99
C ASP A 144 6.55 -20.25 -10.88
N PHE A 145 6.20 -19.95 -12.14
CA PHE A 145 5.71 -20.95 -13.09
C PHE A 145 6.73 -21.34 -14.18
N ASN A 146 8.03 -21.00 -14.00
CA ASN A 146 9.11 -21.31 -14.93
C ASN A 146 8.86 -20.84 -16.38
N LEU A 147 8.18 -19.72 -16.56
CA LEU A 147 7.85 -19.16 -17.86
C LEU A 147 9.02 -18.39 -18.49
N ALA A 148 10.12 -18.20 -17.78
CA ALA A 148 11.28 -17.44 -18.24
C ALA A 148 11.89 -17.99 -19.56
N SER A 149 11.81 -19.32 -19.79
CA SER A 149 12.24 -19.94 -21.04
C SER A 149 11.39 -19.56 -22.26
N HIS A 150 10.11 -19.22 -22.03
CA HIS A 150 9.19 -18.77 -23.09
C HIS A 150 9.29 -17.26 -23.36
N LEU A 151 10.05 -16.54 -22.52
CA LEU A 151 10.16 -15.09 -22.52
C LEU A 151 11.55 -14.60 -22.98
N GLN A 152 12.20 -15.27 -23.94
CA GLN A 152 13.56 -14.92 -24.39
C GLN A 152 13.74 -13.44 -24.77
N THR A 153 12.68 -12.74 -25.11
CA THR A 153 12.67 -11.32 -25.48
C THR A 153 12.24 -10.37 -24.36
N LEU A 154 11.54 -10.86 -23.34
CA LEU A 154 10.99 -10.03 -22.25
C LEU A 154 12.01 -9.61 -21.16
N PRO A 155 12.98 -10.45 -20.72
CA PRO A 155 13.83 -10.09 -19.59
C PRO A 155 14.57 -8.75 -19.70
N PRO A 156 15.25 -8.38 -20.82
CA PRO A 156 15.94 -7.10 -20.91
C PRO A 156 14.99 -5.89 -20.85
N MET A 157 13.82 -6.03 -21.45
CA MET A 157 12.80 -4.97 -21.45
C MET A 157 12.16 -4.80 -20.07
N LEU A 158 11.85 -5.91 -19.38
CA LEU A 158 11.31 -5.87 -18.02
C LEU A 158 12.31 -5.23 -17.05
N THR A 159 13.61 -5.52 -17.18
CA THR A 159 14.66 -4.92 -16.36
C THR A 159 14.76 -3.40 -16.57
N ASN A 160 14.67 -2.92 -17.81
CA ASN A 160 14.69 -1.49 -18.10
C ASN A 160 13.41 -0.79 -17.63
N PHE A 161 12.27 -1.45 -17.73
CA PHE A 161 10.99 -0.90 -17.26
C PHE A 161 10.99 -0.66 -15.75
N SER A 162 11.47 -1.60 -14.93
CA SER A 162 11.61 -1.40 -13.48
C SER A 162 12.51 -0.22 -13.15
N LYS A 163 13.63 -0.06 -13.88
CA LYS A 163 14.56 1.06 -13.72
C LYS A 163 13.94 2.41 -14.09
N LEU A 164 13.10 2.45 -15.13
CA LEU A 164 12.37 3.66 -15.51
C LEU A 164 11.33 4.06 -14.47
N ILE A 165 10.60 3.11 -13.90
CA ILE A 165 9.68 3.39 -12.79
C ILE A 165 10.47 3.91 -11.58
N SER A 166 11.60 3.28 -11.22
CA SER A 166 12.48 3.72 -10.13
C SER A 166 13.00 5.16 -10.35
N ASN A 167 13.43 5.49 -11.56
CA ASN A 167 13.82 6.86 -11.93
C ASN A 167 12.63 7.84 -11.75
N SER A 168 11.44 7.47 -12.22
CA SER A 168 10.23 8.29 -12.08
C SER A 168 9.83 8.50 -10.61
N LEU A 169 9.95 7.47 -9.76
CA LEU A 169 9.77 7.55 -8.32
C LEU A 169 10.75 8.52 -7.66
N ALA A 170 12.03 8.44 -8.02
CA ALA A 170 13.07 9.32 -7.49
C ALA A 170 12.84 10.78 -7.89
N ILE A 171 12.51 11.03 -9.18
CA ILE A 171 12.24 12.37 -9.71
C ILE A 171 10.99 12.98 -9.07
N ASN A 172 9.94 12.19 -8.86
CA ASN A 172 8.67 12.66 -8.28
C ASN A 172 8.72 12.80 -6.76
N LYS A 173 9.76 12.28 -6.08
CA LYS A 173 9.84 12.18 -4.63
C LYS A 173 9.40 13.49 -3.95
N PRO A 174 8.28 13.50 -3.22
CA PRO A 174 7.82 14.72 -2.57
C PRO A 174 8.77 15.10 -1.44
N THR A 175 9.13 16.36 -1.36
CA THR A 175 9.81 16.93 -0.20
C THR A 175 8.83 16.98 0.95
N PHE A 176 9.03 16.15 1.97
CA PHE A 176 8.34 16.30 3.24
C PHE A 176 8.93 17.51 3.99
N SER A 177 8.45 18.71 3.68
CA SER A 177 8.55 19.79 4.63
C SER A 177 7.52 19.49 5.73
N VAL A 178 7.98 19.13 6.91
CA VAL A 178 7.17 19.22 8.13
C VAL A 178 6.85 20.72 8.31
N THR A 179 5.76 21.15 7.73
CA THR A 179 5.22 22.48 7.97
C THR A 179 4.61 22.47 9.37
N THR A 180 5.45 22.79 10.35
CA THR A 180 5.06 23.04 11.74
C THR A 180 4.29 24.35 11.90
N ASN A 181 3.71 24.93 10.88
CA ASN A 181 2.84 26.08 11.01
C ASN A 181 1.97 26.25 9.78
N GLN A 182 0.81 25.63 9.79
CA GLN A 182 -0.42 26.29 9.37
C GLN A 182 -1.57 25.76 10.23
N VAL A 183 -1.71 26.35 11.42
CA VAL A 183 -3.04 26.64 11.97
C VAL A 183 -3.66 27.72 11.06
N GLY A 184 -3.83 27.38 9.80
CA GLY A 184 -4.81 28.03 8.96
C GLY A 184 -6.14 27.52 9.46
N ASN A 185 -6.99 28.41 9.95
CA ASN A 185 -8.42 28.20 10.14
C ASN A 185 -9.03 27.69 8.81
N ARG A 186 -8.76 26.42 8.44
CA ARG A 186 -9.66 25.70 7.56
C ARG A 186 -10.90 25.50 8.40
N ARG A 187 -11.92 26.29 8.11
CA ARG A 187 -13.28 26.06 8.57
C ARG A 187 -13.49 24.55 8.45
N LEU A 188 -13.47 23.86 9.58
CA LEU A 188 -14.11 22.57 9.71
C LEU A 188 -15.48 22.79 9.11
N LEU A 189 -15.73 22.16 7.95
CA LEU A 189 -17.04 22.22 7.33
C LEU A 189 -18.03 21.90 8.43
N ALA A 190 -19.03 22.77 8.60
CA ALA A 190 -20.04 22.63 9.63
C ALA A 190 -20.69 21.25 9.48
N ASN A 191 -20.18 20.23 10.14
CA ASN A 191 -20.61 18.84 10.27
C ASN A 191 -19.53 17.78 9.92
N GLY A 192 -18.24 18.14 9.76
CA GLY A 192 -17.13 17.16 9.62
C GLY A 192 -17.03 16.36 8.33
N PHE A 193 -17.82 16.66 7.30
CA PHE A 193 -17.81 15.93 6.03
C PHE A 193 -17.33 16.81 4.85
N PRO A 194 -16.59 16.26 3.86
CA PRO A 194 -16.21 16.96 2.65
C PRO A 194 -17.42 17.39 1.81
N THR A 195 -17.26 18.47 1.01
CA THR A 195 -18.34 19.04 0.20
C THR A 195 -18.87 18.11 -0.89
N TRP A 196 -18.06 17.15 -1.35
CA TRP A 196 -18.46 16.13 -2.34
C TRP A 196 -19.26 14.96 -1.74
N PHE A 197 -19.33 14.87 -0.40
CA PHE A 197 -20.06 13.83 0.29
C PHE A 197 -21.52 14.22 0.43
N SER A 198 -22.42 13.46 -0.17
CA SER A 198 -23.84 13.83 -0.18
C SER A 198 -24.44 13.89 1.23
N GLY A 199 -25.46 14.71 1.42
CA GLY A 199 -26.20 14.76 2.70
C GLY A 199 -26.87 13.43 3.06
N ALA A 200 -27.18 12.61 2.07
CA ALA A 200 -27.73 11.27 2.25
C ALA A 200 -26.68 10.30 2.81
N ASP A 201 -25.47 10.30 2.25
CA ASP A 201 -24.36 9.47 2.74
C ASP A 201 -23.94 9.83 4.17
N ARG A 202 -24.00 11.13 4.54
CA ARG A 202 -23.74 11.60 5.93
C ARG A 202 -24.75 11.02 6.91
N LYS A 203 -26.03 11.05 6.55
CA LYS A 203 -27.11 10.52 7.39
C LYS A 203 -27.03 8.99 7.51
N LEU A 204 -26.55 8.29 6.47
CA LEU A 204 -26.39 6.85 6.43
C LEU A 204 -25.33 6.38 7.44
N LEU A 205 -24.16 7.02 7.44
CA LEU A 205 -23.05 6.68 8.36
C LEU A 205 -23.31 7.10 9.81
N GLN A 206 -24.17 8.10 10.04
CA GLN A 206 -24.58 8.52 11.38
C GLN A 206 -25.67 7.64 12.00
N LYS A 207 -26.33 6.80 11.20
CA LYS A 207 -27.42 5.92 11.64
C LYS A 207 -26.94 4.47 11.79
N ILE A 208 -25.95 4.21 12.64
CA ILE A 208 -25.65 2.85 13.07
C ILE A 208 -26.88 2.33 13.87
N GLY A 209 -27.65 1.41 13.25
CA GLY A 209 -28.87 0.83 13.85
C GLY A 209 -30.21 1.26 13.23
N ALA A 210 -30.25 2.11 12.20
CA ALA A 210 -31.48 2.43 11.44
C ALA A 210 -31.49 1.71 10.09
N PRO A 211 -32.67 1.53 9.43
CA PRO A 211 -32.76 0.88 8.14
C PRO A 211 -31.82 1.55 7.13
N LEU A 212 -30.89 0.78 6.58
CA LEU A 212 -29.98 1.22 5.54
C LEU A 212 -30.78 1.46 4.26
N ASN A 213 -30.77 2.69 3.73
CA ASN A 213 -31.19 2.94 2.36
C ASN A 213 -30.04 2.50 1.41
N ALA A 214 -29.94 1.20 1.19
CA ALA A 214 -29.03 0.63 0.21
C ALA A 214 -29.67 0.67 -1.18
N ASP A 215 -28.85 0.94 -2.20
CA ASP A 215 -29.29 0.88 -3.60
C ASP A 215 -29.53 -0.58 -4.01
N ILE A 216 -28.73 -1.48 -3.46
CA ILE A 216 -28.79 -2.93 -3.67
C ILE A 216 -28.76 -3.63 -2.31
N VAL A 217 -29.66 -4.60 -2.11
CA VAL A 217 -29.67 -5.50 -0.97
C VAL A 217 -29.28 -6.90 -1.43
N MET A 218 -28.27 -7.46 -0.82
CA MET A 218 -27.81 -8.83 -1.05
C MET A 218 -28.17 -9.72 0.12
N ALA A 219 -28.79 -10.87 -0.14
CA ALA A 219 -29.20 -11.84 0.88
C ALA A 219 -29.23 -13.27 0.31
N GLN A 220 -28.60 -14.22 1.00
CA GLN A 220 -28.57 -15.63 0.57
C GLN A 220 -29.94 -16.30 0.59
N ASP A 221 -30.80 -15.89 1.50
CA ASP A 221 -32.17 -16.42 1.67
C ASP A 221 -33.13 -15.98 0.55
N GLY A 222 -32.66 -15.13 -0.40
CA GLY A 222 -33.45 -14.61 -1.50
C GLY A 222 -34.35 -13.43 -1.14
N SER A 223 -34.24 -12.87 0.07
CA SER A 223 -34.96 -11.65 0.49
C SER A 223 -34.32 -10.36 -0.05
N GLY A 224 -33.19 -10.45 -0.75
CA GLY A 224 -32.51 -9.34 -1.41
C GLY A 224 -32.66 -9.37 -2.95
N ASN A 225 -32.00 -8.40 -3.61
CA ASN A 225 -31.97 -8.31 -5.06
C ASN A 225 -31.05 -9.39 -5.69
N PHE A 226 -29.97 -9.76 -4.97
CA PHE A 226 -28.97 -10.73 -5.41
C PHE A 226 -28.60 -11.69 -4.27
N LYS A 227 -28.04 -12.86 -4.64
CA LYS A 227 -27.58 -13.87 -3.67
C LYS A 227 -26.07 -13.91 -3.50
N THR A 228 -25.28 -13.35 -4.44
CA THR A 228 -23.82 -13.31 -4.41
C THR A 228 -23.29 -11.89 -4.49
N ILE A 229 -22.10 -11.65 -3.92
CA ILE A 229 -21.39 -10.37 -3.98
C ILE A 229 -21.04 -10.04 -5.42
N SER A 230 -20.56 -11.04 -6.16
CA SER A 230 -20.15 -10.88 -7.56
C SER A 230 -21.30 -10.39 -8.45
N GLU A 231 -22.53 -10.93 -8.28
CA GLU A 231 -23.72 -10.47 -9.01
C GLU A 231 -24.12 -9.04 -8.63
N ALA A 232 -24.10 -8.73 -7.32
CA ALA A 232 -24.45 -7.40 -6.81
C ALA A 232 -23.46 -6.32 -7.30
N VAL A 233 -22.16 -6.64 -7.33
CA VAL A 233 -21.10 -5.78 -7.82
C VAL A 233 -21.23 -5.57 -9.33
N ALA A 234 -21.50 -6.62 -10.10
CA ALA A 234 -21.72 -6.53 -11.55
C ALA A 234 -22.92 -5.64 -11.91
N ALA A 235 -23.98 -5.66 -11.10
CA ALA A 235 -25.17 -4.83 -11.27
C ALA A 235 -24.96 -3.37 -10.84
N ALA A 236 -23.96 -3.08 -10.02
CA ALA A 236 -23.67 -1.76 -9.48
C ALA A 236 -22.97 -0.81 -10.49
N GLY A 237 -22.78 -1.22 -11.75
CA GLY A 237 -22.04 -0.46 -12.76
C GLY A 237 -22.71 0.85 -13.14
N GLY A 238 -21.93 1.97 -13.18
CA GLY A 238 -22.37 3.21 -13.81
C GLY A 238 -22.19 4.51 -13.03
N GLY A 239 -20.97 4.90 -12.70
CA GLY A 239 -20.63 6.32 -12.39
C GLY A 239 -21.16 6.93 -11.10
N LYS A 240 -22.32 6.56 -10.61
CA LYS A 240 -22.85 6.94 -9.28
C LYS A 240 -22.30 6.03 -8.20
N ARG A 241 -22.16 6.57 -6.98
CA ARG A 241 -21.90 5.76 -5.80
C ARG A 241 -23.07 4.80 -5.57
N THR A 242 -22.77 3.50 -5.53
CA THR A 242 -23.74 2.44 -5.26
C THR A 242 -23.45 1.84 -3.89
N ILE A 243 -24.44 1.82 -3.02
CA ILE A 243 -24.37 1.23 -1.68
C ILE A 243 -24.99 -0.16 -1.76
N ILE A 244 -24.17 -1.17 -1.48
CA ILE A 244 -24.59 -2.57 -1.41
C ILE A 244 -24.64 -3.00 0.04
N HIS A 245 -25.83 -3.34 0.54
CA HIS A 245 -26.01 -3.93 1.86
C HIS A 245 -25.94 -5.45 1.76
N VAL A 246 -24.94 -6.02 2.39
CA VAL A 246 -24.71 -7.46 2.49
C VAL A 246 -25.32 -7.95 3.81
N LYS A 247 -26.48 -8.57 3.77
CA LYS A 247 -27.17 -9.08 4.98
C LYS A 247 -26.38 -10.17 5.69
N ALA A 248 -26.78 -10.45 6.91
CA ALA A 248 -26.28 -11.56 7.71
C ALA A 248 -26.27 -12.88 6.91
N GLY A 249 -25.17 -13.61 6.95
CA GLY A 249 -25.01 -14.87 6.23
C GLY A 249 -23.54 -15.23 5.99
N VAL A 250 -23.33 -16.48 5.52
CA VAL A 250 -21.99 -16.99 5.15
C VAL A 250 -21.93 -17.15 3.65
N TYR A 251 -21.24 -16.21 2.99
CA TYR A 251 -21.07 -16.15 1.53
C TYR A 251 -19.79 -16.89 1.13
N ASN A 252 -19.95 -18.10 0.61
CA ASN A 252 -18.83 -18.94 0.16
C ASN A 252 -18.52 -18.62 -1.30
N GLU A 253 -17.78 -17.54 -1.51
CA GLU A 253 -17.34 -17.07 -2.83
C GLU A 253 -16.01 -16.33 -2.76
N ASN A 254 -15.24 -16.35 -3.85
CA ASN A 254 -14.13 -15.43 -4.05
C ASN A 254 -14.67 -14.22 -4.80
N ALA A 255 -14.91 -13.14 -4.08
CA ALA A 255 -15.44 -11.90 -4.64
C ALA A 255 -14.31 -11.05 -5.21
N ASP A 256 -14.38 -10.77 -6.50
CA ASP A 256 -13.42 -9.95 -7.22
C ASP A 256 -14.12 -8.70 -7.76
N ILE A 257 -13.80 -7.55 -7.16
CA ILE A 257 -14.35 -6.24 -7.56
C ILE A 257 -13.49 -5.68 -8.67
N GLN A 258 -13.95 -5.93 -9.90
CA GLN A 258 -13.26 -5.58 -11.13
C GLN A 258 -13.14 -4.07 -11.34
N ARG A 259 -12.22 -3.63 -12.19
CA ARG A 259 -11.96 -2.24 -12.56
C ARG A 259 -13.19 -1.48 -13.05
N SER A 260 -14.11 -2.14 -13.74
CA SER A 260 -15.38 -1.57 -14.18
C SER A 260 -16.30 -1.15 -13.04
N ALA A 261 -16.13 -1.77 -11.87
CA ALA A 261 -16.92 -1.53 -10.66
C ALA A 261 -16.36 -0.34 -9.88
N ARG A 262 -16.89 0.86 -10.17
CA ARG A 262 -16.43 2.12 -9.55
C ARG A 262 -17.42 2.62 -8.51
N ASN A 263 -16.90 3.32 -7.49
CA ASN A 263 -17.72 4.00 -6.48
C ASN A 263 -18.69 3.08 -5.72
N ILE A 264 -18.27 1.85 -5.41
CA ILE A 264 -19.05 0.89 -4.63
C ILE A 264 -18.72 1.04 -3.14
N MET A 265 -19.75 0.96 -2.31
CA MET A 265 -19.66 0.84 -0.86
C MET A 265 -20.37 -0.44 -0.42
N LEU A 266 -19.63 -1.37 0.19
CA LEU A 266 -20.17 -2.58 0.78
C LEU A 266 -20.38 -2.37 2.28
N ILE A 267 -21.56 -2.72 2.80
CA ILE A 267 -21.90 -2.62 4.22
C ILE A 267 -22.48 -3.96 4.67
N GLY A 268 -21.81 -4.62 5.61
CA GLY A 268 -22.31 -5.82 6.25
C GLY A 268 -23.07 -5.53 7.56
N ASP A 269 -23.77 -6.52 8.11
CA ASP A 269 -24.52 -6.42 9.37
C ASP A 269 -23.61 -6.48 10.61
N GLY A 270 -22.32 -6.84 10.44
CA GLY A 270 -21.33 -6.79 11.52
C GLY A 270 -20.32 -7.92 11.53
N ILE A 271 -19.31 -7.80 12.41
CA ILE A 271 -18.27 -8.81 12.62
C ILE A 271 -18.89 -10.11 13.10
N GLY A 272 -18.59 -11.21 12.41
CA GLY A 272 -19.12 -12.54 12.73
C GLY A 272 -20.59 -12.75 12.32
N VAL A 273 -21.22 -11.75 11.70
CA VAL A 273 -22.62 -11.79 11.23
C VAL A 273 -22.66 -11.87 9.71
N THR A 274 -22.00 -10.95 9.01
CA THR A 274 -21.77 -11.04 7.56
C THR A 274 -20.39 -11.61 7.34
N ILE A 275 -20.30 -12.81 6.76
CA ILE A 275 -19.07 -13.57 6.58
C ILE A 275 -18.85 -13.86 5.09
N ILE A 276 -17.71 -13.44 4.54
CA ILE A 276 -17.24 -13.84 3.22
C ILE A 276 -16.13 -14.85 3.42
N THR A 277 -16.21 -16.01 2.76
CA THR A 277 -15.25 -17.10 2.92
C THR A 277 -14.87 -17.71 1.57
N GLY A 278 -13.64 -18.19 1.45
CA GLY A 278 -13.10 -18.86 0.27
C GLY A 278 -11.93 -19.75 0.66
N ASN A 279 -11.54 -20.64 -0.26
CA ASN A 279 -10.50 -21.64 -0.01
C ASN A 279 -9.44 -21.72 -1.12
N LYS A 280 -9.36 -20.72 -2.00
CA LYS A 280 -8.27 -20.65 -2.99
C LYS A 280 -6.92 -20.54 -2.29
N ASN A 281 -5.91 -21.18 -2.86
CA ASN A 281 -4.54 -21.15 -2.35
C ASN A 281 -3.54 -21.18 -3.51
N ALA A 282 -2.26 -20.90 -3.25
CA ALA A 282 -1.21 -20.84 -4.25
C ALA A 282 -0.88 -22.18 -4.93
N GLN A 283 -1.42 -23.30 -4.45
CA GLN A 283 -1.30 -24.58 -5.14
C GLN A 283 -2.26 -24.69 -6.34
N THR A 284 -3.38 -23.99 -6.29
CA THR A 284 -4.44 -24.05 -7.31
C THR A 284 -4.48 -22.84 -8.24
N THR A 285 -3.90 -21.70 -7.82
CA THR A 285 -3.88 -20.46 -8.61
C THR A 285 -2.61 -19.66 -8.30
N THR A 286 -2.44 -18.48 -8.92
CA THR A 286 -1.34 -17.56 -8.58
C THR A 286 -1.58 -16.93 -7.21
N THR A 287 -0.51 -16.51 -6.52
CA THR A 287 -0.63 -15.79 -5.22
C THR A 287 -1.53 -14.56 -5.34
N PHE A 288 -1.45 -13.85 -6.46
CA PHE A 288 -2.30 -12.67 -6.76
C PHE A 288 -3.80 -13.01 -6.77
N ARG A 289 -4.20 -14.23 -7.19
CA ARG A 289 -5.60 -14.67 -7.30
C ARG A 289 -6.10 -15.52 -6.12
N THR A 290 -5.32 -15.67 -5.06
CA THR A 290 -5.74 -16.45 -3.87
C THR A 290 -6.75 -15.69 -2.99
N ALA A 291 -6.87 -14.38 -3.14
CA ALA A 291 -7.72 -13.56 -2.29
C ALA A 291 -9.17 -14.03 -2.27
N THR A 292 -9.73 -14.15 -1.07
CA THR A 292 -11.18 -14.37 -0.89
C THR A 292 -11.99 -13.15 -1.30
N PHE A 293 -11.44 -11.97 -1.07
CA PHE A 293 -12.04 -10.68 -1.46
C PHE A 293 -10.94 -9.80 -2.07
N ALA A 294 -11.03 -9.55 -3.36
CA ALA A 294 -10.08 -8.73 -4.11
C ALA A 294 -10.75 -7.46 -4.63
N VAL A 295 -10.02 -6.35 -4.64
CA VAL A 295 -10.49 -5.07 -5.15
C VAL A 295 -9.44 -4.45 -6.06
N VAL A 296 -9.75 -4.34 -7.33
CA VAL A 296 -8.90 -3.70 -8.36
C VAL A 296 -9.56 -2.47 -9.01
N GLY A 297 -10.73 -2.04 -8.50
CA GLY A 297 -11.50 -0.92 -9.05
C GLY A 297 -10.77 0.42 -9.01
N ASP A 298 -10.82 1.19 -10.10
CA ASP A 298 -10.28 2.55 -10.17
C ASP A 298 -10.96 3.49 -9.16
N GLY A 299 -10.15 4.27 -8.43
CA GLY A 299 -10.66 5.21 -7.42
C GLY A 299 -11.13 4.54 -6.12
N PHE A 300 -10.89 3.24 -5.96
CA PHE A 300 -11.16 2.55 -4.72
C PHE A 300 -10.09 2.93 -3.68
N ILE A 301 -10.53 3.49 -2.57
CA ILE A 301 -9.74 3.65 -1.37
C ILE A 301 -10.22 2.58 -0.40
N ALA A 302 -9.38 1.61 -0.09
CA ALA A 302 -9.73 0.55 0.83
C ALA A 302 -9.83 1.11 2.25
N LEU A 303 -11.04 1.14 2.78
CA LEU A 303 -11.32 1.53 4.15
C LEU A 303 -12.17 0.45 4.80
N PHE A 304 -11.57 -0.22 5.78
CA PHE A 304 -12.21 -1.28 6.54
C PHE A 304 -12.45 -0.81 7.97
N TYR A 305 -13.70 -0.85 8.40
CA TYR A 305 -14.10 -0.45 9.74
C TYR A 305 -14.92 -1.54 10.41
N ARG A 306 -14.46 -1.97 11.58
CA ARG A 306 -15.09 -3.06 12.34
C ARG A 306 -15.25 -4.33 11.51
N CYS A 307 -14.17 -4.71 10.82
CA CYS A 307 -14.10 -5.94 10.02
C CYS A 307 -13.27 -7.01 10.73
N SER A 308 -13.48 -8.27 10.38
CA SER A 308 -12.64 -9.38 10.83
C SER A 308 -12.11 -10.17 9.64
N PHE A 309 -10.78 -10.34 9.61
CA PHE A 309 -10.05 -11.10 8.58
C PHE A 309 -9.47 -12.35 9.24
N LYS A 310 -9.90 -13.52 8.82
CA LYS A 310 -9.50 -14.79 9.47
C LYS A 310 -8.93 -15.77 8.45
N GLY A 311 -7.66 -16.07 8.58
CA GLY A 311 -6.95 -17.06 7.77
C GLY A 311 -5.85 -17.72 8.57
N TYR A 312 -4.84 -18.18 7.87
CA TYR A 312 -3.60 -18.75 8.39
C TYR A 312 -2.41 -18.02 7.78
N GLN A 313 -1.59 -18.68 6.95
CA GLN A 313 -0.55 -18.02 6.16
C GLN A 313 -1.19 -17.08 5.14
N ASP A 314 -0.58 -15.91 4.90
CA ASP A 314 -0.97 -14.95 3.85
C ASP A 314 -2.46 -14.50 3.94
N THR A 315 -2.95 -14.19 5.15
CA THR A 315 -4.38 -13.87 5.36
C THR A 315 -4.81 -12.59 4.67
N LEU A 316 -4.04 -11.51 4.81
CA LEU A 316 -4.43 -10.17 4.36
C LEU A 316 -3.36 -9.58 3.43
N TYR A 317 -3.65 -9.59 2.13
CA TYR A 317 -2.80 -8.98 1.11
C TYR A 317 -3.12 -7.50 0.94
N VAL A 318 -2.36 -6.64 1.61
CA VAL A 318 -2.40 -5.19 1.41
C VAL A 318 -1.58 -4.82 0.17
N TYR A 319 -2.15 -5.13 -1.01
CA TYR A 319 -1.43 -5.19 -2.27
C TYR A 319 -0.76 -3.87 -2.67
N SER A 320 -1.53 -2.80 -2.83
CA SER A 320 -1.04 -1.51 -3.31
C SER A 320 -1.95 -0.35 -2.95
N GLN A 321 -1.57 0.88 -3.31
CA GLN A 321 -2.30 2.12 -3.09
C GLN A 321 -2.48 2.43 -1.59
N ARG A 322 -3.53 3.23 -1.22
CA ARG A 322 -3.78 3.61 0.18
C ARG A 322 -4.84 2.74 0.80
N GLN A 323 -4.56 2.18 1.98
CA GLN A 323 -5.49 1.33 2.72
C GLN A 323 -5.52 1.72 4.18
N PHE A 324 -6.71 1.75 4.77
CA PHE A 324 -6.92 2.06 6.17
C PHE A 324 -7.80 1.03 6.85
N TYR A 325 -7.33 0.52 7.99
CA TYR A 325 -8.02 -0.47 8.81
C TYR A 325 -8.24 0.12 10.21
N ARG A 326 -9.50 0.21 10.62
CA ARG A 326 -9.88 0.77 11.93
C ARG A 326 -10.77 -0.18 12.72
N ASP A 327 -10.44 -0.41 13.98
CA ASP A 327 -11.21 -1.26 14.89
C ASP A 327 -11.44 -2.67 14.31
N CYS A 328 -10.44 -3.22 13.61
CA CYS A 328 -10.53 -4.53 12.93
C CYS A 328 -9.83 -5.63 13.72
N ASP A 329 -10.30 -6.87 13.53
CA ASP A 329 -9.68 -8.07 14.03
C ASP A 329 -8.99 -8.83 12.91
N ILE A 330 -7.67 -9.06 13.00
CA ILE A 330 -6.88 -9.76 11.98
C ILE A 330 -6.26 -11.03 12.59
N TYR A 331 -6.51 -12.19 11.99
CA TYR A 331 -6.07 -13.49 12.46
C TYR A 331 -5.18 -14.17 11.41
N GLY A 332 -4.04 -14.70 11.82
CA GLY A 332 -3.18 -15.45 10.90
C GLY A 332 -1.96 -16.08 11.54
N THR A 333 -1.10 -16.65 10.72
CA THR A 333 0.12 -17.36 11.12
C THR A 333 1.37 -16.75 10.47
N VAL A 334 1.83 -17.29 9.34
CA VAL A 334 3.02 -16.83 8.63
C VAL A 334 2.63 -15.70 7.69
N ASP A 335 3.35 -14.57 7.76
CA ASP A 335 3.24 -13.43 6.83
C ASP A 335 1.80 -12.93 6.64
N PHE A 336 1.01 -12.96 7.71
CA PHE A 336 -0.44 -12.85 7.55
C PHE A 336 -0.95 -11.42 7.28
N ILE A 337 -0.09 -10.42 7.32
CA ILE A 337 -0.33 -9.07 6.79
C ILE A 337 0.82 -8.76 5.84
N PHE A 338 0.61 -8.83 4.52
CA PHE A 338 1.68 -8.72 3.55
C PHE A 338 1.29 -7.86 2.35
N GLY A 339 2.30 -7.36 1.60
CA GLY A 339 2.07 -6.57 0.39
C GLY A 339 2.79 -5.21 0.41
N ASP A 340 2.44 -4.34 -0.55
CA ASP A 340 3.16 -3.10 -0.84
C ASP A 340 2.25 -1.85 -0.89
N ALA A 341 1.23 -1.81 -0.06
CA ALA A 341 0.37 -0.64 0.10
C ALA A 341 0.99 0.43 1.01
N VAL A 342 0.47 1.65 0.90
CA VAL A 342 0.55 2.68 1.95
C VAL A 342 -0.57 2.37 2.94
N THR A 343 -0.28 1.63 4.01
CA THR A 343 -1.33 1.10 4.88
C THR A 343 -1.11 1.37 6.36
N ILE A 344 -2.20 1.66 7.07
CA ILE A 344 -2.22 1.84 8.52
C ILE A 344 -3.34 0.99 9.14
N PHE A 345 -2.96 0.24 10.16
CA PHE A 345 -3.86 -0.45 11.08
C PHE A 345 -3.94 0.37 12.36
N GLN A 346 -5.09 0.97 12.64
CA GLN A 346 -5.29 1.79 13.85
C GLN A 346 -6.36 1.19 14.76
N ASN A 347 -6.02 1.02 16.03
CA ASN A 347 -6.91 0.45 17.05
C ASN A 347 -7.41 -0.95 16.68
N CYS A 348 -6.55 -1.75 16.03
CA CYS A 348 -6.87 -3.11 15.60
C CYS A 348 -6.37 -4.14 16.59
N ASN A 349 -7.04 -5.31 16.63
CA ASN A 349 -6.55 -6.49 17.34
C ASN A 349 -5.93 -7.45 16.31
N ILE A 350 -4.67 -7.79 16.51
CA ILE A 350 -3.90 -8.68 15.65
C ILE A 350 -3.67 -9.97 16.43
N TYR A 351 -4.32 -11.04 15.98
CA TYR A 351 -4.35 -12.33 16.67
C TYR A 351 -3.45 -13.34 15.94
N ILE A 352 -2.36 -13.73 16.58
CA ILE A 352 -1.47 -14.78 16.08
C ILE A 352 -2.11 -16.13 16.39
N ARG A 353 -2.31 -16.96 15.36
CA ARG A 353 -2.90 -18.28 15.42
C ARG A 353 -1.84 -19.37 15.55
N ARG A 354 -2.29 -20.59 15.89
CA ARG A 354 -1.43 -21.77 15.90
C ARG A 354 -1.00 -22.12 14.47
N PRO A 355 0.32 -22.11 14.16
CA PRO A 355 0.83 -22.49 12.85
C PRO A 355 0.94 -24.01 12.72
N MET A 356 1.32 -24.50 11.55
CA MET A 356 1.71 -25.90 11.38
C MET A 356 3.02 -26.19 12.13
N SER A 357 3.24 -27.47 12.47
CA SER A 357 4.49 -27.89 13.12
C SER A 357 5.71 -27.49 12.30
N GLY A 358 6.71 -26.92 12.97
CA GLY A 358 7.95 -26.45 12.36
C GLY A 358 7.89 -25.06 11.74
N GLN A 359 6.70 -24.43 11.66
CA GLN A 359 6.60 -23.04 11.20
C GLN A 359 6.81 -22.03 12.35
N MET A 360 7.25 -20.85 12.00
CA MET A 360 7.34 -19.67 12.85
C MET A 360 6.35 -18.61 12.38
N ASN A 361 5.65 -17.97 13.30
CA ASN A 361 4.69 -16.93 12.95
C ASN A 361 5.39 -15.59 12.70
N THR A 362 4.93 -14.89 11.67
CA THR A 362 5.33 -13.53 11.32
C THR A 362 4.09 -12.68 11.07
N VAL A 363 3.93 -11.59 11.82
CA VAL A 363 2.76 -10.72 11.69
C VAL A 363 2.76 -10.02 10.33
N THR A 364 3.93 -9.52 9.90
CA THR A 364 4.04 -8.72 8.67
C THR A 364 5.10 -9.25 7.71
N ALA A 365 4.85 -9.11 6.39
CA ALA A 365 5.82 -9.31 5.33
C ALA A 365 5.65 -8.23 4.24
N GLN A 366 6.25 -7.07 4.46
CA GLN A 366 6.11 -5.93 3.58
C GLN A 366 6.98 -6.06 2.33
N ALA A 367 6.49 -5.62 1.16
CA ALA A 367 7.03 -5.94 -0.15
C ALA A 367 7.66 -4.76 -0.92
N ARG A 368 8.11 -3.72 -0.29
CA ARG A 368 8.72 -2.55 -0.92
C ARG A 368 10.03 -2.93 -1.62
N THR A 369 10.09 -2.67 -2.93
CA THR A 369 11.23 -3.05 -3.79
C THR A 369 12.17 -1.89 -4.10
N ASP A 370 11.71 -0.64 -3.98
CA ASP A 370 12.48 0.57 -4.28
C ASP A 370 12.54 1.53 -3.08
N PRO A 371 13.70 2.15 -2.79
CA PRO A 371 13.85 3.07 -1.66
C PRO A 371 13.03 4.36 -1.78
N ASN A 372 12.49 4.68 -2.96
CA ASN A 372 11.70 5.88 -3.21
C ASN A 372 10.18 5.63 -3.15
N GLU A 373 9.73 4.38 -3.06
CA GLU A 373 8.31 4.09 -2.80
C GLU A 373 7.86 4.70 -1.47
N ASN A 374 6.63 5.19 -1.42
CA ASN A 374 6.04 5.73 -0.18
C ASN A 374 5.28 4.67 0.63
N THR A 375 5.38 3.40 0.26
CA THR A 375 4.66 2.26 0.84
C THR A 375 5.21 1.81 2.19
N GLY A 376 4.41 1.05 2.94
CA GLY A 376 4.76 0.46 4.23
C GLY A 376 3.54 -0.05 5.00
N ILE A 377 3.78 -0.93 5.95
CA ILE A 377 2.78 -1.46 6.89
C ILE A 377 2.99 -0.78 8.25
N ILE A 378 2.02 0.01 8.69
CA ILE A 378 2.07 0.73 9.96
C ILE A 378 1.00 0.17 10.90
N VAL A 379 1.41 -0.24 12.09
CA VAL A 379 0.52 -0.71 13.17
C VAL A 379 0.55 0.32 14.29
N HIS A 380 -0.57 1.02 14.49
CA HIS A 380 -0.67 2.15 15.40
C HIS A 380 -1.78 1.92 16.43
N ASN A 381 -1.47 2.20 17.70
CA ASN A 381 -2.44 2.12 18.81
C ASN A 381 -3.26 0.82 18.81
N SER A 382 -2.62 -0.29 18.49
CA SER A 382 -3.23 -1.60 18.26
C SER A 382 -2.77 -2.60 19.32
N ARG A 383 -3.17 -3.86 19.19
CA ARG A 383 -2.73 -4.94 20.08
C ARG A 383 -2.34 -6.18 19.29
N VAL A 384 -1.20 -6.78 19.62
CA VAL A 384 -0.75 -8.08 19.11
C VAL A 384 -0.81 -9.11 20.24
N THR A 385 -1.62 -10.16 20.05
CA THR A 385 -1.89 -11.17 21.08
C THR A 385 -2.11 -12.55 20.47
N ALA A 386 -2.08 -13.60 21.31
CA ALA A 386 -2.41 -14.96 20.89
C ALA A 386 -3.91 -15.14 20.65
N ALA A 387 -4.29 -15.75 19.54
CA ALA A 387 -5.63 -16.31 19.33
C ALA A 387 -5.87 -17.49 20.28
N SER A 388 -7.12 -17.91 20.41
CA SER A 388 -7.51 -18.98 21.33
C SER A 388 -6.82 -20.32 21.03
N ASP A 389 -6.61 -20.62 19.75
CA ASP A 389 -5.96 -21.87 19.29
C ASP A 389 -4.43 -21.88 19.54
N LEU A 390 -3.79 -20.73 19.65
CA LEU A 390 -2.37 -20.64 20.02
C LEU A 390 -2.16 -20.52 21.53
N ARG A 391 -3.05 -19.86 22.27
CA ARG A 391 -2.83 -19.46 23.67
C ARG A 391 -2.40 -20.60 24.58
N ALA A 392 -3.01 -21.78 24.43
CA ALA A 392 -2.67 -22.95 25.23
C ALA A 392 -1.29 -23.55 24.94
N VAL A 393 -0.73 -23.27 23.77
CA VAL A 393 0.52 -23.85 23.27
C VAL A 393 1.53 -22.81 22.79
N GLN A 394 1.36 -21.55 23.17
CA GLN A 394 2.15 -20.42 22.64
C GLN A 394 3.64 -20.59 22.87
N GLY A 395 4.08 -21.18 23.98
CA GLY A 395 5.48 -21.44 24.26
C GLY A 395 6.15 -22.50 23.37
N SER A 396 5.37 -23.20 22.53
CA SER A 396 5.87 -24.17 21.57
C SER A 396 6.17 -23.58 20.18
N PHE A 397 5.83 -22.31 19.95
CA PHE A 397 5.95 -21.66 18.64
C PHE A 397 6.59 -20.29 18.80
N LYS A 398 7.52 -19.99 17.89
CA LYS A 398 8.15 -18.66 17.80
C LYS A 398 7.27 -17.69 17.05
N ASN A 399 7.19 -16.43 17.53
CA ASN A 399 6.33 -15.41 16.98
C ASN A 399 7.09 -14.10 16.85
N TYR A 400 7.09 -13.52 15.66
CA TYR A 400 7.82 -12.31 15.31
C TYR A 400 6.90 -11.20 14.79
N LEU A 401 7.33 -9.96 14.90
CA LEU A 401 6.62 -8.78 14.37
C LEU A 401 6.59 -8.77 12.84
N GLY A 402 7.59 -9.38 12.21
CA GLY A 402 7.63 -9.51 10.76
C GLY A 402 8.98 -9.97 10.23
N GLN A 403 9.01 -10.17 8.92
CA GLN A 403 10.20 -10.48 8.11
C GLN A 403 10.19 -9.70 6.78
N PRO A 404 11.36 -9.41 6.14
CA PRO A 404 11.41 -8.61 4.93
C PRO A 404 11.15 -9.47 3.68
N TRP A 405 9.94 -9.40 3.10
CA TRP A 405 9.67 -10.06 1.83
C TRP A 405 10.47 -9.46 0.68
N GLN A 406 10.71 -8.13 0.70
CA GLN A 406 11.51 -7.46 -0.30
C GLN A 406 12.58 -6.55 0.31
N LYS A 407 13.55 -6.14 -0.53
CA LYS A 407 14.82 -5.50 -0.13
C LYS A 407 14.66 -4.25 0.71
N TYR A 408 13.64 -3.45 0.47
CA TYR A 408 13.39 -2.17 1.16
C TYR A 408 12.14 -2.22 2.03
N SER A 409 11.72 -3.40 2.48
CA SER A 409 10.57 -3.60 3.37
C SER A 409 10.48 -2.53 4.45
N ARG A 410 9.30 -1.95 4.65
CA ARG A 410 9.05 -0.93 5.68
C ARG A 410 7.90 -1.34 6.58
N THR A 411 8.19 -1.53 7.86
CA THR A 411 7.16 -1.83 8.87
C THR A 411 7.41 -1.04 10.15
N VAL A 412 6.35 -0.42 10.68
CA VAL A 412 6.44 0.38 11.91
C VAL A 412 5.36 -0.05 12.90
N PHE A 413 5.76 -0.41 14.11
CA PHE A 413 4.85 -0.61 15.24
C PHE A 413 4.99 0.58 16.20
N MET A 414 3.89 1.29 16.45
CA MET A 414 3.90 2.45 17.33
C MET A 414 2.69 2.46 18.26
N LYS A 415 2.94 2.76 19.56
CA LYS A 415 1.95 2.79 20.64
C LYS A 415 1.10 1.51 20.71
N THR A 416 1.65 0.39 20.31
CA THR A 416 0.97 -0.90 20.18
C THR A 416 1.28 -1.78 21.39
N GLY A 417 0.27 -2.43 21.95
CA GLY A 417 0.41 -3.44 22.98
C GLY A 417 0.94 -4.75 22.37
N LEU A 418 2.12 -5.19 22.80
CA LEU A 418 2.76 -6.43 22.37
C LEU A 418 2.76 -7.41 23.54
N ASP A 419 1.95 -8.48 23.43
CA ASP A 419 1.91 -9.51 24.48
C ASP A 419 3.21 -10.33 24.47
N GLY A 420 3.53 -11.03 25.58
CA GLY A 420 4.79 -11.74 25.82
C GLY A 420 5.03 -12.98 24.92
N LEU A 421 4.22 -13.20 23.92
CA LEU A 421 4.44 -14.25 22.92
C LEU A 421 5.44 -13.83 21.82
N ILE A 422 5.76 -12.54 21.71
CA ILE A 422 6.73 -12.04 20.72
C ILE A 422 8.13 -12.36 21.21
N GLU A 423 8.93 -13.01 20.34
CA GLU A 423 10.34 -13.34 20.63
C GLU A 423 11.14 -12.09 20.99
N ALA A 424 12.19 -12.27 21.79
CA ALA A 424 13.02 -11.16 22.26
C ALA A 424 13.72 -10.41 21.12
N GLU A 425 14.12 -11.13 20.05
CA GLU A 425 14.69 -10.57 18.84
C GLU A 425 13.68 -9.70 18.06
N GLY A 426 12.40 -9.93 18.22
CA GLY A 426 11.27 -9.20 17.66
C GLY A 426 11.04 -9.40 16.17
N TRP A 427 12.08 -9.56 15.38
CA TRP A 427 12.04 -9.63 13.91
C TRP A 427 12.79 -10.87 13.40
N LEU A 428 12.29 -11.44 12.29
CA LEU A 428 12.87 -12.64 11.68
C LEU A 428 13.58 -12.26 10.38
N PRO A 429 14.80 -12.77 10.08
CA PRO A 429 15.41 -12.59 8.77
C PRO A 429 14.70 -13.48 7.74
N TRP A 430 14.55 -12.98 6.49
CA TRP A 430 13.97 -13.77 5.40
C TRP A 430 14.91 -14.89 4.95
N SER A 431 16.15 -14.54 4.62
CA SER A 431 17.20 -15.47 4.21
C SER A 431 18.57 -14.86 4.44
N GLY A 432 19.36 -15.43 5.34
CA GLY A 432 20.70 -14.93 5.67
C GLY A 432 20.69 -13.43 5.97
N ASN A 433 21.53 -12.66 5.26
CA ASN A 433 21.66 -11.21 5.44
C ASN A 433 20.81 -10.40 4.45
N PHE A 434 19.86 -11.03 3.74
CA PHE A 434 19.00 -10.34 2.77
C PHE A 434 18.24 -9.20 3.45
N ALA A 435 18.28 -8.02 2.85
CA ALA A 435 17.57 -6.79 3.23
C ALA A 435 17.94 -6.16 4.59
N LEU A 436 18.73 -6.81 5.47
CA LEU A 436 18.91 -6.40 6.87
C LEU A 436 19.45 -4.96 7.03
N ASN A 437 20.19 -4.44 6.05
CA ASN A 437 20.73 -3.08 6.06
C ASN A 437 19.91 -2.08 5.22
N SER A 438 18.97 -2.55 4.41
CA SER A 438 18.18 -1.70 3.50
C SER A 438 16.71 -1.60 3.85
N LEU A 439 16.19 -2.52 4.66
CA LEU A 439 14.84 -2.45 5.23
C LEU A 439 14.70 -1.25 6.20
N TYR A 440 13.47 -0.89 6.54
CA TYR A 440 13.16 0.09 7.57
C TYR A 440 12.14 -0.50 8.55
N TYR A 441 12.62 -1.15 9.59
CA TYR A 441 11.79 -1.69 10.66
C TYR A 441 11.91 -0.81 11.89
N ALA A 442 10.79 -0.31 12.41
CA ALA A 442 10.82 0.66 13.48
C ALA A 442 9.82 0.37 14.61
N GLU A 443 10.19 0.72 15.80
CA GLU A 443 9.37 0.63 17.00
C GLU A 443 9.33 1.98 17.74
N HIS A 444 8.10 2.41 18.16
CA HIS A 444 7.90 3.63 18.95
C HIS A 444 6.89 3.42 20.06
N MET A 445 7.30 3.62 21.32
CA MET A 445 6.44 3.60 22.52
C MET A 445 5.48 2.39 22.59
N ASN A 446 5.88 1.22 22.12
CA ASN A 446 5.12 0.00 22.30
C ASN A 446 5.10 -0.40 23.77
N THR A 447 4.06 -1.09 24.21
CA THR A 447 3.80 -1.50 25.59
C THR A 447 3.62 -3.01 25.70
N GLY A 448 3.60 -3.55 26.92
CA GLY A 448 3.46 -4.98 27.16
C GLY A 448 4.82 -5.70 27.25
N THR A 449 4.76 -6.98 27.66
CA THR A 449 5.98 -7.77 27.92
C THR A 449 6.78 -8.10 26.65
N GLY A 450 6.09 -8.20 25.49
CA GLY A 450 6.73 -8.38 24.19
C GLY A 450 7.36 -7.12 23.61
N ALA A 451 7.21 -5.96 24.25
CA ALA A 451 7.78 -4.69 23.79
C ALA A 451 9.20 -4.41 24.33
N SER A 452 9.79 -5.33 25.12
CA SER A 452 11.17 -5.21 25.57
C SER A 452 12.14 -5.19 24.38
N ARG A 453 13.08 -4.22 24.39
CA ARG A 453 13.99 -3.98 23.25
C ARG A 453 15.46 -4.35 23.54
N GLY A 454 15.76 -4.88 24.73
CA GLY A 454 17.13 -5.24 25.11
C GLY A 454 17.80 -6.20 24.15
N GLU A 455 17.06 -7.24 23.76
CA GLU A 455 17.51 -8.32 22.89
C GLU A 455 17.01 -8.20 21.44
N ARG A 456 16.42 -7.05 21.04
CA ARG A 456 16.02 -6.83 19.64
C ARG A 456 17.19 -6.97 18.68
N VAL A 457 16.89 -7.39 17.47
CA VAL A 457 17.86 -7.50 16.36
C VAL A 457 18.75 -6.25 16.25
N LYS A 458 20.01 -6.42 15.85
CA LYS A 458 20.98 -5.32 15.70
C LYS A 458 21.23 -5.00 14.21
N TRP A 459 20.24 -5.17 13.36
CA TRP A 459 20.34 -4.89 11.92
C TRP A 459 20.48 -3.39 11.65
N GLY A 460 21.21 -3.03 10.59
CA GLY A 460 21.33 -1.62 10.18
C GLY A 460 20.00 -0.96 9.80
N GLY A 461 19.02 -1.76 9.35
CA GLY A 461 17.68 -1.28 9.03
C GLY A 461 16.65 -1.28 10.18
N TYR A 462 17.03 -1.74 11.39
CA TYR A 462 16.17 -1.68 12.57
C TYR A 462 16.37 -0.37 13.34
N HIS A 463 15.27 0.28 13.73
CA HIS A 463 15.26 1.59 14.37
C HIS A 463 14.35 1.64 15.59
N VAL A 464 14.80 2.30 16.64
CA VAL A 464 13.95 2.82 17.72
C VAL A 464 13.80 4.31 17.45
N ILE A 465 12.58 4.74 17.12
CA ILE A 465 12.32 6.10 16.64
C ILE A 465 11.68 6.97 17.72
N ASP A 466 12.00 8.26 17.69
CA ASP A 466 11.39 9.27 18.54
C ASP A 466 10.01 9.73 18.03
N ALA A 467 9.36 10.65 18.74
CA ALA A 467 8.06 11.15 18.38
C ALA A 467 8.07 11.94 17.05
N THR A 468 9.17 12.65 16.76
CA THR A 468 9.31 13.44 15.52
C THR A 468 9.36 12.54 14.29
N GLU A 469 10.13 11.46 14.37
CA GLU A 469 10.19 10.47 13.29
C GLU A 469 8.89 9.67 13.19
N ALA A 470 8.29 9.26 14.32
CA ALA A 470 7.03 8.51 14.36
C ALA A 470 5.85 9.31 13.78
N GLU A 471 5.83 10.63 13.93
CA GLU A 471 4.80 11.50 13.36
C GLU A 471 4.71 11.39 11.82
N LYS A 472 5.81 11.06 11.14
CA LYS A 472 5.82 10.81 9.68
C LYS A 472 4.95 9.62 9.27
N PHE A 473 4.71 8.67 10.18
CA PHE A 473 3.95 7.43 9.95
C PHE A 473 2.50 7.51 10.46
N THR A 474 2.03 8.68 10.84
CA THR A 474 0.64 8.90 11.26
C THR A 474 -0.34 8.92 10.08
N ILE A 475 -1.62 8.77 10.36
CA ILE A 475 -2.67 8.82 9.34
C ILE A 475 -2.64 10.16 8.59
N GLY A 476 -2.40 11.27 9.28
CA GLY A 476 -2.33 12.59 8.66
C GLY A 476 -1.19 12.72 7.66
N ASN A 477 -0.01 12.21 7.99
CA ASN A 477 1.21 12.40 7.20
C ASN A 477 1.45 11.24 6.22
N PHE A 478 1.44 9.99 6.69
CA PHE A 478 1.77 8.83 5.87
C PHE A 478 0.66 8.49 4.87
N LEU A 479 -0.58 8.47 5.37
CA LEU A 479 -1.75 8.07 4.58
C LEU A 479 -2.43 9.26 3.90
N THR A 480 -2.04 10.51 4.24
CA THR A 480 -2.78 11.73 3.87
C THR A 480 -4.27 11.65 4.22
N GLY A 481 -4.57 10.96 5.33
CA GLY A 481 -5.93 10.54 5.68
C GLY A 481 -6.91 11.69 5.92
N ASN A 482 -6.42 12.85 6.35
CA ASN A 482 -7.22 14.06 6.51
C ASN A 482 -7.94 14.51 5.22
N ALA A 483 -7.42 14.10 4.06
CA ALA A 483 -7.99 14.47 2.77
C ALA A 483 -9.17 13.57 2.34
N TRP A 484 -9.27 12.33 2.85
CA TRP A 484 -10.22 11.35 2.33
C TRP A 484 -11.00 10.53 3.39
N ILE A 485 -10.41 10.24 4.58
CA ILE A 485 -11.10 9.47 5.61
C ILE A 485 -12.33 10.21 6.19
N PRO A 486 -12.29 11.53 6.46
CA PRO A 486 -13.45 12.22 7.03
C PRO A 486 -14.74 12.04 6.24
N GLY A 487 -14.63 11.87 4.92
CA GLY A 487 -15.79 11.63 4.06
C GLY A 487 -16.46 10.28 4.24
N SER A 488 -15.80 9.33 4.89
CA SER A 488 -16.35 7.99 5.16
C SER A 488 -17.14 7.92 6.47
N GLY A 489 -16.98 8.91 7.36
CA GLY A 489 -17.57 8.87 8.71
C GLY A 489 -16.85 7.91 9.68
N VAL A 490 -15.80 7.23 9.25
CA VAL A 490 -15.00 6.36 10.11
C VAL A 490 -14.13 7.21 11.05
N PRO A 491 -14.15 6.95 12.37
CA PRO A 491 -13.31 7.69 13.31
C PRO A 491 -11.83 7.35 13.10
N PHE A 492 -10.95 8.34 13.24
CA PHE A 492 -9.50 8.13 13.17
C PHE A 492 -8.74 9.19 13.97
N ASP A 493 -7.55 8.83 14.42
CA ASP A 493 -6.62 9.73 15.08
C ASP A 493 -5.54 10.12 14.08
N ALA A 494 -5.58 11.38 13.62
CA ALA A 494 -4.70 11.85 12.53
C ALA A 494 -3.23 11.96 12.93
N ARG A 495 -2.96 12.10 14.23
CA ARG A 495 -1.62 12.31 14.83
C ARG A 495 -1.20 11.12 15.69
N LEU A 496 0.00 11.27 16.26
CA LEU A 496 0.58 10.30 17.20
C LEU A 496 -0.23 10.17 18.48
#